data_ae5aaf2a2989576ac46d7e4fc6135cba
#
_entry.id   ae5aaf2a2989576ac46d7e4fc6135cba
#
_cell.length_a   1.000
_cell.length_b   1.000
_cell.length_c   1.000
_cell.angle_alpha   90.00
_cell.angle_beta   90.00
_cell.angle_gamma   90.00
#
_symmetry.space_group_name_H-M   'P 1'
#
loop_
_entity.id
_entity.type
_entity.pdbx_description
1 polymer ?
#
loop_
_entity_poly.entity_id
_entity_poly.type
_entity_poly.pdbx_seq_one_letter_code
_entity_poly.pdbx_strand_id
1 'polypeptide(L)'
;NLYYAADKDVAKAEHGIIYLDEFDKIARKSGENNSITADPGHEGVQQALLKMLEGSEVEFTARGQRKHPEAPTIKVDTRNILFIVGGAFVGIDKVIEARLKKSDANIGFGAAVEGQNDKPKYDELIHQVNPEDLMKYGIIPEIIGRLPVICTLETLDEDALLRILTEPKNAPVKQYEKLLAMDHVKLI
;
A
#
# COMPACT_ATOMS: atom_id res chain seq x y z
N ASN A 1 5.72 0.52 -17.34
CA ASN A 1 5.03 -0.78 -17.18
C ASN A 1 3.59 -0.72 -17.72
N LEU A 2 2.72 0.21 -17.24
CA LEU A 2 1.31 0.32 -17.66
C LEU A 2 1.13 0.45 -19.18
N TYR A 3 1.92 1.30 -19.83
CA TYR A 3 1.93 1.45 -21.30
C TYR A 3 2.19 0.14 -22.04
N TYR A 4 3.10 -0.71 -21.53
CA TYR A 4 3.37 -2.02 -22.15
C TYR A 4 2.29 -3.04 -21.85
N ALA A 5 1.66 -2.96 -20.68
CA ALA A 5 0.50 -3.79 -20.33
C ALA A 5 -0.74 -3.42 -21.15
N ALA A 6 -0.79 -2.20 -21.67
CA ALA A 6 -1.84 -1.69 -22.56
C ALA A 6 -1.48 -1.89 -24.06
N ASP A 7 -0.58 -2.81 -24.39
CA ASP A 7 -0.14 -3.08 -25.79
C ASP A 7 0.44 -1.86 -26.52
N LYS A 8 1.05 -0.95 -25.77
CA LYS A 8 1.60 0.34 -26.25
C LYS A 8 0.52 1.33 -26.72
N ASP A 9 -0.70 1.14 -26.28
CA ASP A 9 -1.81 2.07 -26.49
C ASP A 9 -1.87 3.07 -25.34
N VAL A 10 -1.64 4.35 -25.64
CA VAL A 10 -1.63 5.44 -24.63
C VAL A 10 -3.03 5.63 -24.06
N ALA A 11 -4.07 5.66 -24.89
CA ALA A 11 -5.43 5.88 -24.45
C ALA A 11 -5.91 4.77 -23.48
N LYS A 12 -5.54 3.51 -23.72
CA LYS A 12 -5.79 2.41 -22.77
C LYS A 12 -4.97 2.56 -21.48
N ALA A 13 -3.71 2.97 -21.60
CA ALA A 13 -2.84 3.16 -20.44
C ALA A 13 -3.39 4.26 -19.50
N GLU A 14 -3.96 5.32 -20.05
CA GLU A 14 -4.55 6.44 -19.27
C GLU A 14 -5.81 6.07 -18.49
N HIS A 15 -6.40 4.91 -18.74
CA HIS A 15 -7.54 4.34 -18.00
C HIS A 15 -7.17 3.05 -17.27
N GLY A 16 -5.91 2.87 -16.97
CA GLY A 16 -5.39 1.68 -16.31
C GLY A 16 -5.49 1.74 -14.78
N ILE A 17 -4.98 0.67 -14.17
CA ILE A 17 -4.88 0.52 -12.72
C ILE A 17 -3.40 0.36 -12.35
N ILE A 18 -2.93 1.11 -11.38
CA ILE A 18 -1.59 0.97 -10.80
C ILE A 18 -1.74 0.51 -9.36
N TYR A 19 -1.16 -0.63 -9.04
CA TYR A 19 -1.02 -1.12 -7.67
C TYR A 19 0.42 -0.91 -7.21
N LEU A 20 0.57 -0.22 -6.06
CA LEU A 20 1.85 0.00 -5.38
C LEU A 20 1.86 -0.77 -4.07
N ASP A 21 2.68 -1.81 -4.02
CA ASP A 21 2.85 -2.62 -2.81
C ASP A 21 3.92 -2.04 -1.88
N GLU A 22 3.93 -2.51 -0.63
CA GLU A 22 4.88 -2.10 0.41
C GLU A 22 4.92 -0.57 0.64
N PHE A 23 3.78 0.08 0.52
CA PHE A 23 3.68 1.53 0.66
C PHE A 23 4.06 2.03 2.06
N ASP A 24 3.89 1.20 3.08
CA ASP A 24 4.33 1.46 4.44
C ASP A 24 5.84 1.64 4.58
N LYS A 25 6.65 1.11 3.64
CA LYS A 25 8.11 1.24 3.65
C LYS A 25 8.62 2.65 3.34
N ILE A 26 7.79 3.47 2.69
CA ILE A 26 8.12 4.88 2.43
C ILE A 26 7.57 5.82 3.50
N ALA A 27 6.91 5.30 4.52
CA ALA A 27 6.48 6.10 5.67
C ALA A 27 7.69 6.63 6.45
N ARG A 28 7.56 7.85 6.98
CA ARG A 28 8.56 8.40 7.89
C ARG A 28 8.59 7.55 9.15
N LYS A 29 9.75 7.04 9.54
CA LYS A 29 9.88 6.41 10.85
C LYS A 29 9.81 7.51 11.93
N SER A 30 8.70 7.58 12.64
CA SER A 30 8.59 8.35 13.89
C SER A 30 9.40 7.63 14.97
N GLY A 31 10.73 7.79 14.96
CA GLY A 31 11.58 7.28 16.03
C GLY A 31 11.48 8.19 17.25
N GLU A 32 11.39 7.63 18.44
CA GLU A 32 11.47 8.31 19.75
C GLU A 32 12.79 9.06 19.99
N ASN A 33 13.76 8.97 19.10
CA ASN A 33 14.97 9.75 19.13
C ASN A 33 14.85 10.88 18.09
N ASN A 34 14.54 12.07 18.58
CA ASN A 34 14.74 13.35 17.91
C ASN A 34 16.24 13.61 17.63
N SER A 35 16.95 12.66 17.02
CA SER A 35 18.21 12.99 16.38
C SER A 35 17.84 13.74 15.10
N ILE A 36 18.39 14.93 14.99
CA ILE A 36 18.23 16.02 14.00
C ILE A 36 18.48 15.60 12.52
N THR A 37 18.64 14.34 12.25
CA THR A 37 18.67 13.76 10.91
C THR A 37 17.26 13.22 10.58
N ALA A 38 16.35 14.15 10.24
CA ALA A 38 15.20 13.77 9.42
C ALA A 38 15.77 12.99 8.23
N ASP A 39 15.32 11.75 8.03
CA ASP A 39 15.70 11.00 6.84
C ASP A 39 14.96 11.60 5.64
N PRO A 40 15.58 12.51 4.87
CA PRO A 40 14.91 13.23 3.80
C PRO A 40 14.56 12.30 2.62
N GLY A 41 15.11 11.09 2.63
CA GLY A 41 14.92 10.12 1.55
C GLY A 41 13.48 9.62 1.44
N HIS A 42 12.84 9.27 2.55
CA HIS A 42 11.49 8.71 2.54
C HIS A 42 10.42 9.77 2.19
N GLU A 43 10.56 10.99 2.71
CA GLU A 43 9.66 12.08 2.32
C GLU A 43 9.82 12.48 0.86
N GLY A 44 11.04 12.51 0.36
CA GLY A 44 11.32 12.79 -1.06
C GLY A 44 10.66 11.78 -2.00
N VAL A 45 10.60 10.50 -1.62
CA VAL A 45 9.90 9.47 -2.38
C VAL A 45 8.39 9.72 -2.36
N GLN A 46 7.81 10.03 -1.18
CA GLN A 46 6.39 10.34 -1.08
C GLN A 46 6.03 11.58 -1.92
N GLN A 47 6.83 12.64 -1.88
CA GLN A 47 6.63 13.85 -2.70
C GLN A 47 6.77 13.57 -4.20
N ALA A 48 7.70 12.68 -4.59
CA ALA A 48 7.81 12.28 -6.00
C ALA A 48 6.58 11.54 -6.51
N LEU A 49 5.94 10.73 -5.66
CA LEU A 49 4.69 10.03 -5.99
C LEU A 49 3.50 10.98 -6.12
N LEU A 50 3.48 12.08 -5.38
CA LEU A 50 2.40 13.07 -5.47
C LEU A 50 2.19 13.58 -6.89
N LYS A 51 3.25 13.80 -7.66
CA LYS A 51 3.15 14.25 -9.07
C LYS A 51 2.31 13.31 -9.93
N MET A 52 2.37 12.01 -9.66
CA MET A 52 1.56 11.03 -10.37
C MET A 52 0.12 10.96 -9.84
N LEU A 53 -0.05 11.10 -8.50
CA LEU A 53 -1.35 11.04 -7.84
C LEU A 53 -2.20 12.30 -8.08
N GLU A 54 -1.56 13.44 -8.30
CA GLU A 54 -2.22 14.72 -8.57
C GLU A 54 -2.83 14.82 -9.98
N GLY A 55 -2.48 13.86 -10.85
CA GLY A 55 -2.94 13.89 -12.24
C GLY A 55 -2.10 14.85 -13.09
N SER A 56 -1.02 14.35 -13.63
CA SER A 56 -0.11 15.10 -14.48
C SER A 56 0.21 14.33 -15.76
N GLU A 57 0.70 15.05 -16.75
CA GLU A 57 1.30 14.43 -17.92
C GLU A 57 2.71 13.94 -17.56
N VAL A 58 2.93 12.64 -17.65
CA VAL A 58 4.22 11.99 -17.38
C VAL A 58 4.87 11.60 -18.70
N GLU A 59 6.10 12.06 -18.90
CA GLU A 59 6.90 11.74 -20.09
C GLU A 59 7.92 10.65 -19.78
N PHE A 60 8.05 9.68 -20.65
CA PHE A 60 9.07 8.65 -20.56
C PHE A 60 9.55 8.17 -21.94
N THR A 61 10.76 7.63 -22.00
CA THR A 61 11.34 7.04 -23.19
C THR A 61 11.00 5.54 -23.25
N ALA A 62 10.63 5.03 -24.44
CA ALA A 62 10.35 3.61 -24.63
C ALA A 62 11.56 2.73 -24.28
N ARG A 63 11.30 1.51 -23.77
CA ARG A 63 12.36 0.55 -23.45
C ARG A 63 13.17 0.20 -24.71
N GLY A 64 14.49 0.16 -24.57
CA GLY A 64 15.42 -0.19 -25.65
C GLY A 64 15.93 1.00 -26.48
N GLN A 65 15.42 2.18 -26.27
CA GLN A 65 15.99 3.40 -26.85
C GLN A 65 17.02 4.00 -25.90
N ARG A 66 18.19 4.38 -26.42
CA ARG A 66 19.19 5.12 -25.62
C ARG A 66 18.62 6.48 -25.28
N LYS A 67 18.93 6.99 -24.08
CA LYS A 67 18.59 8.35 -23.67
C LYS A 67 19.40 9.35 -24.53
N HIS A 68 18.91 9.59 -25.73
CA HIS A 68 19.37 10.71 -26.55
C HIS A 68 18.41 11.88 -26.39
N PRO A 69 18.87 13.12 -26.41
CA PRO A 69 18.01 14.32 -26.33
C PRO A 69 16.90 14.36 -27.38
N GLU A 70 17.09 13.68 -28.51
CA GLU A 70 16.14 13.63 -29.63
C GLU A 70 15.30 12.32 -29.65
N ALA A 71 15.40 11.46 -28.60
CA ALA A 71 14.59 10.25 -28.55
C ALA A 71 13.11 10.60 -28.36
N PRO A 72 12.20 9.98 -29.14
CA PRO A 72 10.77 10.26 -29.01
C PRO A 72 10.29 9.89 -27.60
N THR A 73 9.72 10.87 -26.90
CA THR A 73 9.08 10.68 -25.60
C THR A 73 7.61 10.30 -25.79
N ILE A 74 7.15 9.43 -24.91
CA ILE A 74 5.74 9.05 -24.81
C ILE A 74 5.17 9.81 -23.63
N LYS A 75 4.04 10.48 -23.84
CA LYS A 75 3.30 11.21 -22.84
C LYS A 75 2.09 10.39 -22.41
N VAL A 76 1.85 10.32 -21.12
CA VAL A 76 0.69 9.64 -20.52
C VAL A 76 0.10 10.55 -19.45
N ASP A 77 -1.20 10.81 -19.55
CA ASP A 77 -1.96 11.56 -18.56
C ASP A 77 -2.43 10.64 -17.45
N THR A 78 -2.08 10.97 -16.20
CA THR A 78 -2.39 10.12 -15.05
C THR A 78 -3.73 10.43 -14.38
N ARG A 79 -4.50 11.42 -14.84
CA ARG A 79 -5.74 11.87 -14.21
C ARG A 79 -6.83 10.80 -14.11
N ASN A 80 -6.88 9.89 -15.07
CA ASN A 80 -7.89 8.82 -15.10
C ASN A 80 -7.32 7.43 -14.73
N ILE A 81 -6.11 7.38 -14.19
CA ILE A 81 -5.50 6.14 -13.69
C ILE A 81 -5.96 5.92 -12.26
N LEU A 82 -6.46 4.72 -11.97
CA LEU A 82 -6.77 4.30 -10.61
C LEU A 82 -5.48 3.89 -9.90
N PHE A 83 -5.17 4.56 -8.79
CA PHE A 83 -4.07 4.18 -7.90
C PHE A 83 -4.59 3.40 -6.70
N ILE A 84 -4.02 2.24 -6.48
CA ILE A 84 -4.25 1.41 -5.29
C ILE A 84 -2.91 1.25 -4.60
N VAL A 85 -2.85 1.59 -3.33
CA VAL A 85 -1.63 1.42 -2.53
C VAL A 85 -1.90 0.42 -1.42
N GLY A 86 -0.96 -0.48 -1.18
CA GLY A 86 -1.07 -1.50 -0.15
C GLY A 86 0.21 -1.61 0.67
N GLY A 87 0.08 -2.11 1.90
CA GLY A 87 1.20 -2.37 2.79
C GLY A 87 0.74 -3.04 4.08
N ALA A 88 1.68 -3.63 4.81
CA ALA A 88 1.40 -4.31 6.07
C ALA A 88 1.14 -3.35 7.24
N PHE A 89 1.66 -2.11 7.17
CA PHE A 89 1.53 -1.08 8.20
C PHE A 89 1.78 -1.60 9.63
N VAL A 90 2.85 -2.36 9.80
CA VAL A 90 3.19 -3.03 11.07
C VAL A 90 3.29 -1.99 12.21
N GLY A 91 2.49 -2.18 13.25
CA GLY A 91 2.46 -1.29 14.42
C GLY A 91 1.41 -0.17 14.34
N ILE A 92 0.61 -0.11 13.29
CA ILE A 92 -0.49 0.88 13.20
C ILE A 92 -1.57 0.63 14.26
N ASP A 93 -1.75 -0.61 14.69
CA ASP A 93 -2.61 -1.01 15.81
C ASP A 93 -2.30 -0.21 17.08
N LYS A 94 -1.01 -0.02 17.39
CA LYS A 94 -0.56 0.79 18.55
C LYS A 94 -0.91 2.27 18.40
N VAL A 95 -0.85 2.79 17.17
CA VAL A 95 -1.21 4.19 16.88
C VAL A 95 -2.71 4.40 17.12
N ILE A 96 -3.54 3.46 16.64
CA ILE A 96 -4.99 3.47 16.82
C ILE A 96 -5.34 3.34 18.31
N GLU A 97 -4.75 2.37 19.01
CA GLU A 97 -4.97 2.16 20.44
C GLU A 97 -4.62 3.41 21.26
N ALA A 98 -3.49 4.06 20.95
CA ALA A 98 -3.08 5.29 21.62
C ALA A 98 -4.05 6.46 21.37
N ARG A 99 -4.68 6.53 20.20
CA ARG A 99 -5.73 7.51 19.91
C ARG A 99 -6.99 7.25 20.70
N LEU A 100 -7.45 6.00 20.75
CA LEU A 100 -8.66 5.61 21.46
C LEU A 100 -8.52 5.87 22.98
N LYS A 101 -7.41 5.47 23.59
CA LYS A 101 -7.12 5.74 25.01
C LYS A 101 -7.10 7.23 25.34
N LYS A 102 -6.63 8.10 24.44
CA LYS A 102 -6.68 9.55 24.65
C LYS A 102 -8.10 10.10 24.57
N SER A 103 -8.94 9.51 23.73
CA SER A 103 -10.35 9.88 23.63
C SER A 103 -11.10 9.55 24.93
N ASP A 104 -10.88 8.36 25.47
CA ASP A 104 -11.55 7.88 26.69
C ASP A 104 -11.10 8.65 27.94
N ALA A 105 -9.81 9.03 28.01
CA ALA A 105 -9.28 9.83 29.11
C ALA A 105 -9.88 11.27 29.19
N ASN A 106 -10.42 11.78 28.09
CA ASN A 106 -11.05 13.11 28.04
C ASN A 106 -12.55 13.09 28.45
N ILE A 107 -13.16 11.92 28.65
CA ILE A 107 -14.57 11.77 29.01
C ILE A 107 -14.70 11.37 30.51
N GLY A 108 -14.21 12.23 31.40
CA GLY A 108 -14.72 12.32 32.77
C GLY A 108 -14.31 11.23 33.77
N PHE A 109 -14.26 11.62 35.02
CA PHE A 109 -14.06 10.87 36.26
C PHE A 109 -14.89 9.57 36.30
N GLY A 110 -14.27 8.45 35.95
CA GLY A 110 -14.91 7.14 35.97
C GLY A 110 -14.26 6.12 35.07
N ALA A 111 -12.94 6.17 34.90
CA ALA A 111 -12.22 5.12 34.18
C ALA A 111 -12.49 3.78 34.89
N ALA A 112 -13.34 2.95 34.29
CA ALA A 112 -13.41 1.55 34.63
C ALA A 112 -12.01 0.98 34.48
N VAL A 113 -11.50 0.37 35.54
CA VAL A 113 -10.24 -0.40 35.47
C VAL A 113 -10.54 -1.58 34.58
N GLU A 114 -10.19 -1.45 33.29
CA GLU A 114 -10.27 -2.56 32.34
C GLU A 114 -9.42 -3.72 32.88
N GLY A 115 -10.09 -4.84 33.09
CA GLY A 115 -9.42 -6.09 33.45
C GLY A 115 -8.42 -6.43 32.34
N GLN A 116 -7.28 -7.00 32.70
CA GLN A 116 -6.17 -7.36 31.79
C GLN A 116 -6.55 -8.28 30.61
N ASN A 117 -7.82 -8.63 30.44
CA ASN A 117 -8.32 -9.58 29.43
C ASN A 117 -9.10 -8.97 28.27
N ASP A 118 -9.38 -7.64 28.25
CA ASP A 118 -10.19 -7.00 27.23
C ASP A 118 -9.36 -6.16 26.24
N LYS A 119 -8.24 -6.70 25.73
CA LYS A 119 -7.62 -6.08 24.57
C LYS A 119 -8.50 -6.33 23.35
N PRO A 120 -8.95 -5.27 22.64
CA PRO A 120 -9.71 -5.43 21.41
C PRO A 120 -8.90 -6.30 20.45
N LYS A 121 -9.58 -7.20 19.74
CA LYS A 121 -8.92 -8.04 18.74
C LYS A 121 -8.29 -7.15 17.68
N TYR A 122 -7.16 -7.58 17.13
CA TYR A 122 -6.43 -6.83 16.10
C TYR A 122 -7.35 -6.32 14.99
N ASP A 123 -8.25 -7.16 14.49
CA ASP A 123 -9.18 -6.80 13.41
C ASP A 123 -10.15 -5.69 13.83
N GLU A 124 -10.64 -5.69 15.08
CA GLU A 124 -11.51 -4.64 15.61
C GLU A 124 -10.80 -3.28 15.70
N LEU A 125 -9.50 -3.28 16.03
CA LEU A 125 -8.69 -2.07 16.02
C LEU A 125 -8.45 -1.56 14.60
N ILE A 126 -8.04 -2.44 13.70
CA ILE A 126 -7.72 -2.07 12.32
C ILE A 126 -8.93 -1.47 11.60
N HIS A 127 -10.14 -1.97 11.85
CA HIS A 127 -11.36 -1.38 11.29
C HIS A 127 -11.62 0.07 11.73
N GLN A 128 -10.99 0.51 12.82
CA GLN A 128 -11.11 1.89 13.32
C GLN A 128 -10.02 2.83 12.80
N VAL A 129 -9.20 2.38 11.85
CA VAL A 129 -8.15 3.22 11.25
C VAL A 129 -8.76 4.44 10.56
N ASN A 130 -8.11 5.57 10.76
CA ASN A 130 -8.52 6.83 10.14
C ASN A 130 -7.31 7.57 9.52
N PRO A 131 -7.55 8.66 8.76
CA PRO A 131 -6.48 9.45 8.14
C PRO A 131 -5.42 9.95 9.13
N GLU A 132 -5.82 10.33 10.35
CA GLU A 132 -4.89 10.82 11.38
C GLU A 132 -3.91 9.73 11.83
N ASP A 133 -4.35 8.47 11.89
CA ASP A 133 -3.49 7.36 12.26
C ASP A 133 -2.42 7.12 11.20
N LEU A 134 -2.77 7.23 9.92
CA LEU A 134 -1.83 7.14 8.81
C LEU A 134 -0.81 8.30 8.82
N MET A 135 -1.25 9.53 9.17
CA MET A 135 -0.34 10.65 9.36
C MET A 135 0.64 10.41 10.51
N LYS A 136 0.15 9.90 11.63
CA LYS A 136 1.00 9.55 12.78
C LYS A 136 1.94 8.40 12.47
N TYR A 137 1.53 7.47 11.61
CA TYR A 137 2.37 6.38 11.12
C TYR A 137 3.50 6.88 10.23
N GLY A 138 3.34 8.04 9.57
CA GLY A 138 4.38 8.68 8.78
C GLY A 138 4.06 8.89 7.30
N ILE A 139 2.80 8.73 6.90
CA ILE A 139 2.34 9.12 5.57
C ILE A 139 2.05 10.62 5.56
N ILE A 140 2.52 11.33 4.53
CA ILE A 140 2.31 12.78 4.44
C ILE A 140 0.84 13.12 4.14
N PRO A 141 0.33 14.24 4.69
CA PRO A 141 -1.07 14.63 4.54
C PRO A 141 -1.52 14.76 3.09
N GLU A 142 -0.64 15.20 2.21
CA GLU A 142 -0.91 15.41 0.79
C GLU A 142 -1.27 14.09 0.08
N ILE A 143 -0.57 13.00 0.41
CA ILE A 143 -0.88 11.66 -0.12
C ILE A 143 -2.23 11.18 0.39
N ILE A 144 -2.49 11.35 1.68
CA ILE A 144 -3.77 10.94 2.30
C ILE A 144 -4.93 11.70 1.65
N GLY A 145 -4.75 12.98 1.36
CA GLY A 145 -5.76 13.79 0.65
C GLY A 145 -6.06 13.30 -0.78
N ARG A 146 -5.10 12.62 -1.42
CA ARG A 146 -5.24 12.07 -2.79
C ARG A 146 -5.72 10.61 -2.81
N LEU A 147 -5.59 9.91 -1.68
CA LEU A 147 -6.03 8.52 -1.49
C LEU A 147 -7.10 8.46 -0.38
N PRO A 148 -8.31 9.03 -0.63
CA PRO A 148 -9.30 9.22 0.44
C PRO A 148 -9.99 7.94 0.88
N VAL A 149 -9.90 6.87 0.09
CA VAL A 149 -10.54 5.60 0.41
C VAL A 149 -9.55 4.71 1.15
N ILE A 150 -9.87 4.40 2.40
CA ILE A 150 -9.08 3.50 3.25
C ILE A 150 -9.86 2.18 3.35
N CYS A 151 -9.17 1.08 3.04
CA CYS A 151 -9.69 -0.27 3.17
C CYS A 151 -8.77 -1.07 4.09
N THR A 152 -9.35 -1.82 5.00
CA THR A 152 -8.63 -2.74 5.88
C THR A 152 -8.90 -4.18 5.47
N LEU A 153 -7.92 -5.04 5.70
CA LEU A 153 -8.04 -6.47 5.46
C LEU A 153 -8.02 -7.19 6.81
N GLU A 154 -8.88 -8.18 6.93
CA GLU A 154 -8.97 -9.04 8.11
C GLU A 154 -7.82 -10.06 8.15
N THR A 155 -7.56 -10.59 9.32
CA THR A 155 -6.61 -11.68 9.51
C THR A 155 -7.08 -12.91 8.75
N LEU A 156 -6.16 -13.57 8.04
CA LEU A 156 -6.47 -14.76 7.26
C LEU A 156 -6.68 -15.98 8.20
N ASP A 157 -7.82 -16.63 8.06
CA ASP A 157 -8.08 -17.92 8.67
C ASP A 157 -7.50 -19.08 7.83
N GLU A 158 -7.61 -20.31 8.33
CA GLU A 158 -7.09 -21.50 7.66
C GLU A 158 -7.76 -21.73 6.30
N ASP A 159 -9.07 -21.52 6.21
CA ASP A 159 -9.82 -21.68 4.96
C ASP A 159 -9.39 -20.65 3.91
N ALA A 160 -9.18 -19.39 4.30
CA ALA A 160 -8.69 -18.36 3.41
C ALA A 160 -7.27 -18.68 2.90
N LEU A 161 -6.40 -19.20 3.77
CA LEU A 161 -5.05 -19.63 3.39
C LEU A 161 -5.10 -20.79 2.37
N LEU A 162 -5.96 -21.79 2.57
CA LEU A 162 -6.17 -22.87 1.62
C LEU A 162 -6.65 -22.37 0.26
N ARG A 163 -7.59 -21.42 0.26
CA ARG A 163 -8.08 -20.79 -0.96
C ARG A 163 -6.99 -20.03 -1.70
N ILE A 164 -6.17 -19.28 -1.00
CA ILE A 164 -5.01 -18.57 -1.59
C ILE A 164 -4.03 -19.53 -2.25
N LEU A 165 -3.81 -20.70 -1.67
CA LEU A 165 -2.91 -21.71 -2.23
C LEU A 165 -3.44 -22.37 -3.51
N THR A 166 -4.77 -22.43 -3.69
CA THR A 166 -5.41 -23.25 -4.72
C THR A 166 -6.22 -22.48 -5.76
N GLU A 167 -6.96 -21.40 -5.38
CA GLU A 167 -7.91 -20.74 -6.26
C GLU A 167 -7.29 -19.79 -7.30
N PRO A 168 -6.34 -18.89 -6.94
CA PRO A 168 -5.83 -17.90 -7.87
C PRO A 168 -5.28 -18.50 -9.16
N LYS A 169 -5.32 -17.74 -10.25
CA LYS A 169 -4.78 -18.16 -11.55
C LYS A 169 -3.32 -18.64 -11.45
N ASN A 170 -2.52 -17.93 -10.65
CA ASN A 170 -1.12 -18.22 -10.40
C ASN A 170 -0.89 -18.75 -8.98
N ALA A 171 -1.83 -19.53 -8.46
CA ALA A 171 -1.69 -20.15 -7.13
C ALA A 171 -0.41 -20.99 -7.03
N PRO A 172 0.30 -21.01 -5.89
CA PRO A 172 1.53 -21.76 -5.70
C PRO A 172 1.41 -23.22 -6.12
N VAL A 173 0.34 -23.90 -5.70
CA VAL A 173 0.08 -25.31 -6.06
C VAL A 173 0.06 -25.49 -7.58
N LYS A 174 -0.68 -24.64 -8.30
CA LYS A 174 -0.75 -24.68 -9.77
C LYS A 174 0.59 -24.43 -10.45
N GLN A 175 1.45 -23.61 -9.84
CA GLN A 175 2.81 -23.36 -10.36
C GLN A 175 3.67 -24.61 -10.18
N TYR A 176 3.63 -25.25 -9.00
CA TYR A 176 4.35 -26.50 -8.73
C TYR A 176 3.85 -27.66 -9.61
N GLU A 177 2.54 -27.78 -9.81
CA GLU A 177 1.99 -28.77 -10.76
C GLU A 177 2.58 -28.62 -12.16
N LYS A 178 2.65 -27.39 -12.67
CA LYS A 178 3.25 -27.12 -13.99
C LYS A 178 4.75 -27.44 -14.03
N LEU A 179 5.48 -27.09 -12.96
CA LEU A 179 6.91 -27.34 -12.88
C LEU A 179 7.18 -28.86 -12.87
N LEU A 180 6.49 -29.61 -12.02
CA LEU A 180 6.64 -31.06 -11.92
C LEU A 180 6.18 -31.79 -13.18
N ALA A 181 5.17 -31.27 -13.88
CA ALA A 181 4.73 -31.83 -15.14
C ALA A 181 5.82 -31.78 -16.24
N MET A 182 6.75 -30.81 -16.17
CA MET A 182 7.89 -30.76 -17.10
C MET A 182 8.84 -31.95 -16.88
N ASP A 183 8.92 -32.47 -15.67
CA ASP A 183 9.72 -33.65 -15.30
C ASP A 183 8.86 -34.95 -15.32
N HIS A 184 7.67 -34.93 -15.92
CA HIS A 184 6.71 -36.04 -15.95
C HIS A 184 6.27 -36.55 -14.57
N VAL A 185 6.36 -35.71 -13.55
CA VAL A 185 5.90 -35.99 -12.18
C VAL A 185 4.53 -35.38 -11.96
N LYS A 186 3.59 -36.15 -11.39
CA LYS A 186 2.26 -35.68 -11.02
C LYS A 186 2.25 -35.30 -9.53
N LEU A 187 1.85 -34.09 -9.22
CA LEU A 187 1.53 -33.69 -7.84
C LEU A 187 0.20 -34.33 -7.44
N ILE A 188 0.15 -34.99 -6.28
CA ILE A 188 -1.05 -35.64 -5.74
C ILE A 188 -1.39 -34.98 -4.42
#